data_b9d44d53ebbd336e9cff840d3e47eb75
#
_entry.id   b9d44d53ebbd336e9cff840d3e47eb75
#
_cell.length_a   1.000
_cell.length_b   1.000
_cell.length_c   1.000
_cell.angle_alpha   90.00
_cell.angle_beta   90.00
_cell.angle_gamma   90.00
#
_symmetry.space_group_name_H-M   'P 1'
#
loop_
_entity.id
_entity.type
_entity.pdbx_description
1 polymer ?
#
loop_
_entity_poly.entity_id
_entity_poly.type
_entity_poly.pdbx_seq_one_letter_code
_entity_poly.pdbx_strand_id
1 'polypeptide(L)'
;MNEYLLITGLIFKNAFRSDKLKLGAGSGSEKAKKIRNAVLLAALLIVGFAPILFGFCYMIYVYSEAMAMSGVHADLYGMLLSVSQVVVLVFGMVSVVSVLYKASDLEFLGQLPVKPSVVFWAKMTYVYVTEAVIAIAMIVPATASFVMGVQKAGVELPALFYVLTPIAVFVAPVVPLLFANLLAMPIIFVTKRLKNRSYTGLIVAAVLYIGIMFAYTMVMKKFGNASGDEEGNLVVTDEMIKSILLTSRIFFFNRWLALSMCGAKALDLLFYVLFLAAMVGVCYLVSSTFFKKNAKNALENSGEGGKKTSAAIVLEPENVKKALIKREWKMLVGEFNFAFNTLLSVIMPFVLLGLMTITGASGGMSGIGQEEGQELSEGAEMMVSAGFALIYGIFCTCGIDYAASIAFSREGKTFYINKYLPLNPEDVIDAKVALADLIGLAGAIVTGVSGAIFLKTGFHSVGIIVVSALYNLGFNRLGVLRDLKKPSLGWTNPAEATKKNFYPMVPMFYAIGVGVVEMIAAMALTGLKSDALAAVIFYAVSIAVAVPFTLINAKRLKTKGVEYFERIEQSV
;
A
#
# COMPACT_ATOMS: atom_id res chain seq x y z
N MET A 1 5.92 20.45 -32.12
CA MET A 1 5.67 20.08 -30.70
C MET A 1 6.21 18.67 -30.52
N ASN A 2 7.00 18.44 -29.50
CA ASN A 2 7.71 17.16 -29.35
C ASN A 2 6.70 16.03 -29.09
N GLU A 3 6.70 14.95 -29.90
CA GLU A 3 5.77 13.80 -29.77
C GLU A 3 5.67 13.29 -28.34
N TYR A 4 6.78 13.30 -27.60
CA TYR A 4 6.84 12.92 -26.20
C TYR A 4 5.95 13.81 -25.32
N LEU A 5 6.04 15.13 -25.43
CA LEU A 5 5.23 16.06 -24.64
C LEU A 5 3.74 15.93 -24.96
N LEU A 6 3.42 15.66 -26.24
CA LEU A 6 2.04 15.48 -26.70
C LEU A 6 1.42 14.21 -26.08
N ILE A 7 2.13 13.09 -26.16
CA ILE A 7 1.65 11.81 -25.60
C ILE A 7 1.61 11.87 -24.07
N THR A 8 2.64 12.42 -23.43
CA THR A 8 2.65 12.63 -21.98
C THR A 8 1.46 13.48 -21.55
N GLY A 9 1.23 14.61 -22.22
CA GLY A 9 0.07 15.48 -21.98
C GLY A 9 -1.28 14.77 -22.16
N LEU A 10 -1.40 13.90 -23.17
CA LEU A 10 -2.59 13.07 -23.40
C LEU A 10 -2.82 12.08 -22.27
N ILE A 11 -1.76 11.36 -21.84
CA ILE A 11 -1.84 10.40 -20.74
C ILE A 11 -2.25 11.14 -19.46
N PHE A 12 -1.62 12.27 -19.13
CA PHE A 12 -1.97 13.06 -17.95
C PHE A 12 -3.38 13.64 -18.05
N LYS A 13 -3.76 14.22 -19.17
CA LYS A 13 -5.11 14.75 -19.39
C LYS A 13 -6.18 13.67 -19.22
N ASN A 14 -5.95 12.49 -19.77
CA ASN A 14 -6.86 11.36 -19.60
C ASN A 14 -6.84 10.84 -18.17
N ALA A 15 -5.65 10.73 -17.57
CA ALA A 15 -5.45 10.31 -16.20
C ALA A 15 -6.06 11.27 -15.17
N PHE A 16 -5.93 12.57 -15.37
CA PHE A 16 -6.45 13.61 -14.46
C PHE A 16 -7.74 14.26 -14.96
N ARG A 17 -8.32 13.82 -16.07
CA ARG A 17 -9.64 14.22 -16.54
C ARG A 17 -10.70 13.66 -15.61
N SER A 18 -10.78 14.27 -14.45
CA SER A 18 -11.84 14.07 -13.50
C SER A 18 -12.97 15.00 -13.90
N ASP A 19 -14.10 14.47 -14.33
CA ASP A 19 -15.38 15.20 -14.39
C ASP A 19 -15.79 15.76 -13.01
N LYS A 20 -14.99 15.48 -12.00
CA LYS A 20 -15.19 15.83 -10.60
C LYS A 20 -14.65 17.21 -10.20
N LEU A 21 -13.79 17.83 -11.03
CA LEU A 21 -13.27 19.18 -10.79
C LEU A 21 -14.16 20.30 -11.34
N LYS A 22 -15.41 20.01 -11.76
CA LYS A 22 -16.42 21.04 -11.91
C LYS A 22 -16.85 21.54 -10.51
N LEU A 23 -15.95 22.25 -9.85
CA LEU A 23 -16.23 23.05 -8.64
C LEU A 23 -17.19 24.22 -8.90
N GLY A 24 -17.69 24.33 -10.13
CA GLY A 24 -18.40 25.50 -10.64
C GLY A 24 -19.93 25.47 -10.68
N ALA A 25 -20.56 24.31 -10.53
CA ALA A 25 -22.01 24.18 -10.73
C ALA A 25 -22.71 23.51 -9.54
N GLY A 26 -22.82 24.22 -8.43
CA GLY A 26 -23.64 23.79 -7.29
C GLY A 26 -24.09 24.98 -6.47
N SER A 27 -25.27 24.91 -5.87
CA SER A 27 -25.78 25.93 -4.96
C SER A 27 -24.79 26.14 -3.80
N GLY A 28 -24.75 27.34 -3.19
CA GLY A 28 -23.82 27.67 -2.10
C GLY A 28 -23.80 26.63 -0.95
N SER A 29 -24.93 26.00 -0.67
CA SER A 29 -25.09 24.94 0.32
C SER A 29 -24.33 23.65 -0.05
N GLU A 30 -24.31 23.26 -1.34
CA GLU A 30 -23.56 22.08 -1.77
C GLU A 30 -22.05 22.30 -1.77
N LYS A 31 -21.59 23.53 -2.11
CA LYS A 31 -20.17 23.92 -2.02
C LYS A 31 -19.69 23.87 -0.57
N ALA A 32 -20.44 24.45 0.36
CA ALA A 32 -20.13 24.41 1.79
C ALA A 32 -20.06 22.98 2.34
N LYS A 33 -20.96 22.08 1.91
CA LYS A 33 -20.98 20.67 2.29
C LYS A 33 -19.78 19.90 1.73
N LYS A 34 -19.36 20.20 0.50
CA LYS A 34 -18.15 19.61 -0.13
C LYS A 34 -16.88 20.07 0.58
N ILE A 35 -16.76 21.37 0.88
CA ILE A 35 -15.61 21.93 1.62
C ILE A 35 -15.55 21.33 3.03
N ARG A 36 -16.66 21.30 3.78
CA ARG A 36 -16.72 20.69 5.10
C ARG A 36 -16.28 19.22 5.08
N ASN A 37 -16.76 18.44 4.12
CA ASN A 37 -16.35 17.04 4.01
C ASN A 37 -14.88 16.87 3.63
N ALA A 38 -14.32 17.76 2.81
CA ALA A 38 -12.90 17.78 2.49
C ALA A 38 -12.05 18.16 3.72
N VAL A 39 -12.48 19.14 4.49
CA VAL A 39 -11.82 19.56 5.74
C VAL A 39 -11.88 18.45 6.80
N LEU A 40 -13.06 17.84 7.01
CA LEU A 40 -13.19 16.70 7.93
C LEU A 40 -12.30 15.53 7.54
N LEU A 41 -12.19 15.27 6.26
CA LEU A 41 -11.36 14.21 5.74
C LEU A 41 -9.86 14.54 5.91
N ALA A 42 -9.46 15.78 5.61
CA ALA A 42 -8.09 16.25 5.86
C ALA A 42 -7.74 16.20 7.36
N ALA A 43 -8.67 16.60 8.23
CA ALA A 43 -8.49 16.49 9.68
C ALA A 43 -8.32 15.03 10.13
N LEU A 44 -9.11 14.11 9.59
CA LEU A 44 -9.05 12.68 9.90
C LEU A 44 -7.75 12.04 9.38
N LEU A 45 -7.28 12.49 8.20
CA LEU A 45 -5.95 12.16 7.68
C LEU A 45 -4.83 12.60 8.62
N ILE A 46 -4.87 13.85 9.04
CA ILE A 46 -3.86 14.42 9.93
C ILE A 46 -3.86 13.65 11.25
N VAL A 47 -5.01 13.48 11.88
CA VAL A 47 -5.13 12.75 13.17
C VAL A 47 -4.68 11.30 13.07
N GLY A 48 -4.97 10.61 11.97
CA GLY A 48 -4.56 9.21 11.78
C GLY A 48 -3.07 9.03 11.44
N PHE A 49 -2.51 9.90 10.60
CA PHE A 49 -1.13 9.76 10.15
C PHE A 49 -0.12 10.57 10.98
N ALA A 50 -0.53 11.66 11.63
CA ALA A 50 0.41 12.51 12.37
C ALA A 50 1.13 11.76 13.49
N PRO A 51 0.51 10.90 14.31
CA PRO A 51 1.23 10.16 15.36
C PRO A 51 2.27 9.20 14.77
N ILE A 52 1.94 8.51 13.68
CA ILE A 52 2.85 7.58 13.00
C ILE A 52 4.01 8.34 12.38
N LEU A 53 3.72 9.44 11.69
CA LEU A 53 4.74 10.29 11.09
C LEU A 53 5.62 10.95 12.15
N PHE A 54 5.01 11.41 13.24
CA PHE A 54 5.75 12.00 14.37
C PHE A 54 6.69 10.97 15.02
N GLY A 55 6.20 9.75 15.31
CA GLY A 55 7.03 8.68 15.87
C GLY A 55 8.20 8.31 14.94
N PHE A 56 7.93 8.23 13.63
CA PHE A 56 8.95 7.98 12.61
C PHE A 56 9.99 9.12 12.57
N CYS A 57 9.55 10.37 12.55
CA CYS A 57 10.43 11.53 12.57
C CYS A 57 11.24 11.63 13.85
N TYR A 58 10.62 11.36 15.00
CA TYR A 58 11.30 11.36 16.29
C TYR A 58 12.38 10.27 16.36
N MET A 59 12.08 9.07 15.90
CA MET A 59 13.04 7.99 15.81
C MET A 59 14.25 8.40 14.95
N ILE A 60 14.01 8.95 13.75
CA ILE A 60 15.09 9.41 12.87
C ILE A 60 15.94 10.49 13.56
N TYR A 61 15.30 11.43 14.24
CA TYR A 61 15.98 12.50 14.97
C TYR A 61 16.95 11.93 16.02
N VAL A 62 16.49 11.02 16.87
CA VAL A 62 17.32 10.40 17.93
C VAL A 62 18.46 9.56 17.33
N TYR A 63 18.16 8.76 16.29
CA TYR A 63 19.21 7.97 15.61
C TYR A 63 20.24 8.87 14.92
N SER A 64 19.82 9.99 14.34
CA SER A 64 20.71 10.90 13.63
C SER A 64 21.66 11.62 14.59
N GLU A 65 21.18 12.00 15.77
CA GLU A 65 22.02 12.57 16.85
C GLU A 65 23.10 11.56 17.29
N ALA A 66 22.69 10.35 17.63
CA ALA A 66 23.57 9.29 18.09
C ALA A 66 24.63 8.88 17.03
N MET A 67 24.21 8.78 15.76
CA MET A 67 25.10 8.40 14.66
C MET A 67 26.01 9.56 14.21
N ALA A 68 25.61 10.81 14.41
CA ALA A 68 26.46 11.95 14.17
C ALA A 68 27.64 12.00 15.14
N MET A 69 27.39 11.70 16.42
CA MET A 69 28.46 11.57 17.44
C MET A 69 29.45 10.45 17.09
N SER A 70 28.99 9.38 16.43
CA SER A 70 29.82 8.25 16.01
C SER A 70 30.47 8.45 14.62
N GLY A 71 30.25 9.60 13.96
CA GLY A 71 30.82 9.89 12.63
C GLY A 71 30.22 9.09 11.46
N VAL A 72 29.08 8.40 11.65
CA VAL A 72 28.45 7.51 10.65
C VAL A 72 27.15 8.09 10.09
N HIS A 73 26.89 9.38 10.32
CA HIS A 73 25.66 10.07 9.90
C HIS A 73 25.42 10.04 8.39
N ALA A 74 26.48 10.09 7.56
CA ALA A 74 26.34 10.01 6.11
C ALA A 74 25.80 8.64 5.65
N ASP A 75 26.31 7.54 6.23
CA ASP A 75 25.84 6.20 5.94
C ASP A 75 24.39 6.00 6.43
N LEU A 76 24.01 6.59 7.57
CA LEU A 76 22.62 6.61 8.04
C LEU A 76 21.70 7.33 7.03
N TYR A 77 22.12 8.48 6.51
CA TYR A 77 21.32 9.20 5.50
C TYR A 77 21.12 8.36 4.23
N GLY A 78 22.19 7.70 3.75
CA GLY A 78 22.10 6.74 2.63
C GLY A 78 21.11 5.60 2.90
N MET A 79 21.06 5.11 4.13
CA MET A 79 20.08 4.11 4.55
C MET A 79 18.65 4.66 4.56
N LEU A 80 18.41 5.87 5.06
CA LEU A 80 17.08 6.50 5.05
C LEU A 80 16.54 6.65 3.62
N LEU A 81 17.39 7.05 2.68
CA LEU A 81 17.03 7.07 1.26
C LEU A 81 16.69 5.66 0.76
N SER A 82 17.44 4.64 1.16
CA SER A 82 17.21 3.26 0.73
C SER A 82 15.88 2.70 1.24
N VAL A 83 15.49 3.01 2.47
CA VAL A 83 14.19 2.62 3.05
C VAL A 83 13.04 3.17 2.20
N SER A 84 13.06 4.46 1.90
CA SER A 84 12.04 5.09 1.06
C SER A 84 11.99 4.49 -0.35
N GLN A 85 13.14 4.13 -0.91
CA GLN A 85 13.24 3.51 -2.23
C GLN A 85 12.71 2.09 -2.28
N VAL A 86 12.85 1.31 -1.20
CA VAL A 86 12.21 -0.03 -1.11
C VAL A 86 10.69 0.10 -1.17
N VAL A 87 10.11 1.08 -0.47
CA VAL A 87 8.67 1.35 -0.54
C VAL A 87 8.25 1.70 -1.97
N VAL A 88 8.98 2.61 -2.63
CA VAL A 88 8.72 2.98 -4.03
C VAL A 88 8.91 1.80 -4.98
N LEU A 89 9.86 0.90 -4.75
CA LEU A 89 10.06 -0.30 -5.55
C LEU A 89 8.84 -1.21 -5.50
N VAL A 90 8.31 -1.46 -4.31
CA VAL A 90 7.15 -2.33 -4.08
C VAL A 90 5.90 -1.80 -4.77
N PHE A 91 5.51 -0.55 -4.48
CA PHE A 91 4.33 0.05 -5.10
C PHE A 91 4.55 0.35 -6.59
N GLY A 92 5.73 0.79 -6.95
CA GLY A 92 6.14 1.07 -8.33
C GLY A 92 6.12 -0.17 -9.22
N MET A 93 6.46 -1.36 -8.71
CA MET A 93 6.41 -2.60 -9.49
C MET A 93 4.98 -2.90 -9.97
N VAL A 94 3.99 -2.75 -9.09
CA VAL A 94 2.58 -2.94 -9.45
C VAL A 94 2.13 -1.90 -10.48
N SER A 95 2.53 -0.64 -10.28
CA SER A 95 2.20 0.47 -11.17
C SER A 95 2.83 0.29 -12.55
N VAL A 96 4.10 -0.12 -12.61
CA VAL A 96 4.82 -0.40 -13.85
C VAL A 96 4.16 -1.52 -14.64
N VAL A 97 3.85 -2.67 -13.99
CA VAL A 97 3.18 -3.79 -14.66
C VAL A 97 1.82 -3.37 -15.21
N SER A 98 1.03 -2.63 -14.43
CA SER A 98 -0.32 -2.22 -14.82
C SER A 98 -0.32 -1.17 -15.93
N VAL A 99 0.50 -0.12 -15.80
CA VAL A 99 0.49 1.03 -16.71
C VAL A 99 1.24 0.76 -18.01
N LEU A 100 2.42 0.10 -17.92
CA LEU A 100 3.24 -0.11 -19.11
C LEU A 100 2.84 -1.33 -19.93
N TYR A 101 2.39 -2.40 -19.27
CA TYR A 101 2.32 -3.70 -19.93
C TYR A 101 0.92 -4.32 -20.00
N LYS A 102 -0.02 -3.88 -19.14
CA LYS A 102 -1.40 -4.42 -19.10
C LYS A 102 -2.48 -3.37 -19.36
N ALA A 103 -2.12 -2.13 -19.65
CA ALA A 103 -3.11 -1.09 -19.91
C ALA A 103 -3.83 -1.29 -21.25
N SER A 104 -5.16 -1.13 -21.24
CA SER A 104 -6.01 -1.27 -22.44
C SER A 104 -5.75 -0.23 -23.53
N ASP A 105 -5.10 0.88 -23.18
CA ASP A 105 -4.71 1.93 -24.13
C ASP A 105 -3.51 1.55 -25.02
N LEU A 106 -2.82 0.44 -24.73
CA LEU A 106 -1.70 -0.05 -25.54
C LEU A 106 -2.10 -0.38 -26.98
N GLU A 107 -3.31 -0.92 -27.16
CA GLU A 107 -3.85 -1.23 -28.49
C GLU A 107 -4.04 0.06 -29.32
N PHE A 108 -4.61 1.09 -28.71
CA PHE A 108 -4.79 2.39 -29.36
C PHE A 108 -3.45 3.08 -29.62
N LEU A 109 -2.59 3.14 -28.62
CA LEU A 109 -1.27 3.80 -28.76
C LEU A 109 -0.34 3.07 -29.74
N GLY A 110 -0.50 1.75 -29.87
CA GLY A 110 0.27 0.95 -30.85
C GLY A 110 -0.12 1.19 -32.31
N GLN A 111 -1.32 1.71 -32.57
CA GLN A 111 -1.79 2.06 -33.92
C GLN A 111 -1.34 3.47 -34.36
N LEU A 112 -0.89 4.29 -33.40
CA LEU A 112 -0.40 5.64 -33.74
C LEU A 112 0.98 5.56 -34.40
N PRO A 113 1.27 6.46 -35.37
CA PRO A 113 2.57 6.54 -36.04
C PRO A 113 3.65 7.16 -35.15
N VAL A 114 3.85 6.59 -33.95
CA VAL A 114 4.77 7.11 -32.94
C VAL A 114 5.76 6.00 -32.54
N LYS A 115 6.99 6.40 -32.27
CA LYS A 115 8.03 5.45 -31.82
C LYS A 115 7.64 4.80 -30.50
N PRO A 116 7.70 3.45 -30.37
CA PRO A 116 7.35 2.75 -29.13
C PRO A 116 8.14 3.22 -27.90
N SER A 117 9.38 3.69 -28.09
CA SER A 117 10.19 4.27 -27.02
C SER A 117 9.61 5.57 -26.45
N VAL A 118 8.96 6.38 -27.28
CA VAL A 118 8.30 7.62 -26.85
C VAL A 118 7.10 7.30 -25.97
N VAL A 119 6.29 6.31 -26.37
CA VAL A 119 5.14 5.84 -25.58
C VAL A 119 5.61 5.24 -24.25
N PHE A 120 6.68 4.45 -24.27
CA PHE A 120 7.28 3.86 -23.07
C PHE A 120 7.69 4.95 -22.06
N TRP A 121 8.48 5.93 -22.47
CA TRP A 121 8.94 6.99 -21.58
C TRP A 121 7.82 7.92 -21.11
N ALA A 122 6.83 8.19 -21.94
CA ALA A 122 5.65 8.96 -21.54
C ALA A 122 4.86 8.24 -20.42
N LYS A 123 4.69 6.92 -20.52
CA LYS A 123 4.06 6.11 -19.47
C LYS A 123 4.94 6.00 -18.21
N MET A 124 6.25 5.84 -18.37
CA MET A 124 7.18 5.85 -17.24
C MET A 124 7.13 7.17 -16.47
N THR A 125 7.03 8.30 -17.18
CA THR A 125 6.88 9.62 -16.54
C THR A 125 5.59 9.72 -15.75
N TYR A 126 4.50 9.16 -16.25
CA TYR A 126 3.24 9.08 -15.49
C TYR A 126 3.40 8.24 -14.21
N VAL A 127 4.02 7.07 -14.31
CA VAL A 127 4.31 6.23 -13.13
C VAL A 127 5.22 6.97 -12.15
N TYR A 128 6.27 7.62 -12.65
CA TYR A 128 7.17 8.40 -11.82
C TYR A 128 6.42 9.49 -11.03
N VAL A 129 5.59 10.30 -11.68
CA VAL A 129 4.85 11.37 -10.99
C VAL A 129 3.90 10.81 -9.91
N THR A 130 3.26 9.68 -10.18
CA THR A 130 2.35 9.08 -9.19
C THR A 130 3.08 8.49 -7.98
N GLU A 131 4.26 7.90 -8.17
CA GLU A 131 5.06 7.31 -7.08
C GLU A 131 5.95 8.33 -6.37
N ALA A 132 6.39 9.39 -7.06
CA ALA A 132 7.18 10.47 -6.48
C ALA A 132 6.45 11.16 -5.32
N VAL A 133 5.12 11.27 -5.38
CA VAL A 133 4.32 11.85 -4.29
C VAL A 133 4.53 11.07 -2.98
N ILE A 134 4.53 9.74 -3.05
CA ILE A 134 4.74 8.88 -1.87
C ILE A 134 6.18 9.03 -1.37
N ALA A 135 7.15 9.02 -2.28
CA ALA A 135 8.56 9.19 -1.95
C ALA A 135 8.84 10.54 -1.27
N ILE A 136 8.32 11.63 -1.83
CA ILE A 136 8.47 12.99 -1.28
C ILE A 136 7.87 13.07 0.12
N ALA A 137 6.67 12.50 0.32
CA ALA A 137 6.01 12.49 1.62
C ALA A 137 6.80 11.74 2.71
N MET A 138 7.64 10.77 2.34
CA MET A 138 8.52 10.06 3.27
C MET A 138 9.89 10.74 3.43
N ILE A 139 10.54 11.12 2.33
CA ILE A 139 11.93 11.60 2.32
C ILE A 139 12.02 13.00 2.95
N VAL A 140 11.06 13.90 2.69
CA VAL A 140 11.13 15.28 3.18
C VAL A 140 11.10 15.36 4.71
N PRO A 141 10.11 14.73 5.42
CA PRO A 141 10.12 14.74 6.88
C PRO A 141 11.33 13.99 7.47
N ALA A 142 11.73 12.86 6.85
CA ALA A 142 12.90 12.11 7.27
C ALA A 142 14.19 12.94 7.18
N THR A 143 14.39 13.67 6.08
CA THR A 143 15.55 14.54 5.90
C THR A 143 15.53 15.71 6.88
N ALA A 144 14.37 16.32 7.14
CA ALA A 144 14.25 17.38 8.13
C ALA A 144 14.64 16.90 9.53
N SER A 145 14.13 15.73 9.95
CA SER A 145 14.45 15.12 11.24
C SER A 145 15.94 14.73 11.34
N PHE A 146 16.51 14.23 10.24
CA PHE A 146 17.93 13.93 10.13
C PHE A 146 18.80 15.19 10.36
N VAL A 147 18.49 16.28 9.68
CA VAL A 147 19.22 17.57 9.84
C VAL A 147 19.15 18.06 11.28
N MET A 148 17.95 18.02 11.87
CA MET A 148 17.77 18.46 13.27
C MET A 148 18.60 17.62 14.26
N GLY A 149 18.63 16.28 14.07
CA GLY A 149 19.42 15.38 14.92
C GLY A 149 20.92 15.59 14.78
N VAL A 150 21.43 15.74 13.55
CA VAL A 150 22.85 15.99 13.28
C VAL A 150 23.29 17.34 13.84
N GLN A 151 22.48 18.39 13.70
CA GLN A 151 22.76 19.70 14.26
C GLN A 151 22.79 19.70 15.79
N LYS A 152 21.90 18.95 16.44
CA LYS A 152 21.90 18.78 17.90
C LYS A 152 23.20 18.15 18.41
N ALA A 153 23.76 17.20 17.64
CA ALA A 153 25.07 16.61 17.93
C ALA A 153 26.26 17.55 17.71
N GLY A 154 26.03 18.78 17.27
CA GLY A 154 27.08 19.77 17.01
C GLY A 154 27.84 19.53 15.69
N VAL A 155 27.33 18.68 14.80
CA VAL A 155 27.95 18.44 13.50
C VAL A 155 27.34 19.37 12.46
N GLU A 156 28.17 20.15 11.79
CA GLU A 156 27.74 21.03 10.70
C GLU A 156 27.70 20.29 9.38
N LEU A 157 26.56 20.35 8.71
CA LEU A 157 26.41 19.84 7.36
C LEU A 157 26.91 20.87 6.34
N PRO A 158 27.65 20.45 5.29
CA PRO A 158 28.16 21.37 4.29
C PRO A 158 27.01 22.01 3.49
N ALA A 159 27.23 23.25 2.98
CA ALA A 159 26.23 23.94 2.16
C ALA A 159 25.77 23.13 0.96
N LEU A 160 26.63 22.25 0.42
CA LEU A 160 26.31 21.34 -0.66
C LEU A 160 25.16 20.39 -0.29
N PHE A 161 25.03 19.98 0.97
CA PHE A 161 23.90 19.16 1.45
C PHE A 161 22.57 19.83 1.16
N TYR A 162 22.42 21.10 1.53
CA TYR A 162 21.17 21.84 1.37
C TYR A 162 20.83 22.10 -0.11
N VAL A 163 21.84 22.31 -0.95
CA VAL A 163 21.67 22.53 -2.39
C VAL A 163 21.26 21.24 -3.10
N LEU A 164 21.87 20.10 -2.74
CA LEU A 164 21.57 18.82 -3.36
C LEU A 164 20.30 18.16 -2.82
N THR A 165 19.84 18.49 -1.63
CA THR A 165 18.64 17.88 -1.01
C THR A 165 17.40 17.94 -1.90
N PRO A 166 16.98 19.08 -2.47
CA PRO A 166 15.84 19.11 -3.38
C PRO A 166 16.02 18.19 -4.58
N ILE A 167 17.23 18.19 -5.17
CA ILE A 167 17.55 17.32 -6.32
C ILE A 167 17.47 15.86 -5.91
N ALA A 168 18.06 15.49 -4.77
CA ALA A 168 18.03 14.12 -4.24
C ALA A 168 16.61 13.63 -3.99
N VAL A 169 15.73 14.46 -3.43
CA VAL A 169 14.31 14.12 -3.20
C VAL A 169 13.59 13.78 -4.50
N PHE A 170 13.83 14.54 -5.57
CA PHE A 170 13.21 14.25 -6.88
C PHE A 170 13.87 13.10 -7.62
N VAL A 171 15.17 12.87 -7.45
CA VAL A 171 15.89 11.80 -8.16
C VAL A 171 15.75 10.46 -7.44
N ALA A 172 15.58 10.44 -6.12
CA ALA A 172 15.48 9.22 -5.33
C ALA A 172 14.45 8.19 -5.86
N PRO A 173 13.23 8.56 -6.31
CA PRO A 173 12.26 7.61 -6.85
C PRO A 173 12.64 7.01 -8.21
N VAL A 174 13.57 7.62 -8.94
CA VAL A 174 13.92 7.18 -10.31
C VAL A 174 14.57 5.80 -10.28
N VAL A 175 15.56 5.60 -9.42
CA VAL A 175 16.31 4.33 -9.34
C VAL A 175 15.40 3.14 -9.05
N PRO A 176 14.57 3.13 -8.00
CA PRO A 176 13.69 1.99 -7.71
C PRO A 176 12.66 1.75 -8.82
N LEU A 177 12.18 2.78 -9.53
CA LEU A 177 11.26 2.61 -10.65
C LEU A 177 11.93 1.97 -11.87
N LEU A 178 13.20 2.30 -12.15
CA LEU A 178 13.98 1.63 -13.18
C LEU A 178 14.20 0.15 -12.83
N PHE A 179 14.51 -0.17 -11.58
CA PHE A 179 14.59 -1.54 -11.08
C PHE A 179 13.23 -2.25 -11.18
N ALA A 180 12.15 -1.60 -10.77
CA ALA A 180 10.79 -2.14 -10.88
C ALA A 180 10.44 -2.52 -12.33
N ASN A 181 10.83 -1.68 -13.29
CA ASN A 181 10.63 -1.97 -14.72
C ASN A 181 11.46 -3.18 -15.18
N LEU A 182 12.72 -3.29 -14.78
CA LEU A 182 13.54 -4.44 -15.11
C LEU A 182 13.01 -5.74 -14.49
N LEU A 183 12.51 -5.68 -13.25
CA LEU A 183 11.88 -6.82 -12.57
C LEU A 183 10.51 -7.19 -13.16
N ALA A 184 9.78 -6.23 -13.69
CA ALA A 184 8.49 -6.50 -14.35
C ALA A 184 8.62 -7.37 -15.60
N MET A 185 9.73 -7.29 -16.33
CA MET A 185 9.95 -8.06 -17.56
C MET A 185 9.96 -9.57 -17.36
N PRO A 186 10.77 -10.15 -16.44
CA PRO A 186 10.74 -11.60 -16.19
C PRO A 186 9.37 -12.04 -15.66
N ILE A 187 8.69 -11.24 -14.84
CA ILE A 187 7.34 -11.54 -14.37
C ILE A 187 6.40 -11.72 -15.56
N ILE A 188 6.40 -10.78 -16.50
CA ILE A 188 5.55 -10.82 -17.69
C ILE A 188 5.95 -11.98 -18.62
N PHE A 189 7.24 -12.24 -18.77
CA PHE A 189 7.73 -13.34 -19.60
C PHE A 189 7.29 -14.70 -19.05
N VAL A 190 7.44 -14.93 -17.75
CA VAL A 190 6.99 -16.16 -17.09
C VAL A 190 5.48 -16.32 -17.16
N THR A 191 4.72 -15.24 -16.89
CA THR A 191 3.25 -15.28 -16.91
C THR A 191 2.67 -15.58 -18.30
N LYS A 192 3.35 -15.14 -19.38
CA LYS A 192 2.91 -15.45 -20.76
C LYS A 192 3.07 -16.91 -21.16
N ARG A 193 4.00 -17.64 -20.57
CA ARG A 193 4.28 -19.05 -20.89
C ARG A 193 3.37 -20.05 -20.17
N LEU A 194 2.67 -19.60 -19.14
CA LEU A 194 1.88 -20.49 -18.28
C LEU A 194 0.39 -20.44 -18.62
N LYS A 195 -0.27 -21.60 -18.53
CA LYS A 195 -1.67 -21.81 -18.93
C LYS A 195 -2.66 -20.94 -18.14
N ASN A 196 -2.32 -20.61 -16.88
CA ASN A 196 -3.11 -19.75 -15.97
C ASN A 196 -2.42 -18.39 -15.74
N ARG A 197 -2.38 -17.56 -16.79
CA ARG A 197 -1.62 -16.30 -16.85
C ARG A 197 -1.84 -15.36 -15.67
N SER A 198 -3.07 -15.24 -15.17
CA SER A 198 -3.40 -14.31 -14.07
C SER A 198 -2.87 -14.77 -12.71
N TYR A 199 -3.09 -16.03 -12.36
CA TYR A 199 -2.66 -16.61 -11.07
C TYR A 199 -1.14 -16.68 -10.94
N THR A 200 -0.46 -17.07 -12.00
CA THR A 200 1.00 -17.22 -11.93
C THR A 200 1.71 -15.88 -11.78
N GLY A 201 1.24 -14.84 -12.48
CA GLY A 201 1.78 -13.49 -12.31
C GLY A 201 1.60 -12.98 -10.88
N LEU A 202 0.47 -13.30 -10.27
CA LEU A 202 0.17 -12.97 -8.88
C LEU A 202 1.12 -13.69 -7.91
N ILE A 203 1.31 -15.00 -8.08
CA ILE A 203 2.20 -15.81 -7.23
C ILE A 203 3.64 -15.30 -7.33
N VAL A 204 4.15 -15.07 -8.54
CA VAL A 204 5.52 -14.57 -8.75
C VAL A 204 5.70 -13.20 -8.10
N ALA A 205 4.74 -12.29 -8.27
CA ALA A 205 4.81 -10.97 -7.64
C ALA A 205 4.73 -11.04 -6.11
N ALA A 206 3.89 -11.94 -5.55
CA ALA A 206 3.80 -12.15 -4.11
C ALA A 206 5.10 -12.74 -3.54
N VAL A 207 5.70 -13.72 -4.20
CA VAL A 207 6.99 -14.32 -3.78
C VAL A 207 8.12 -13.28 -3.81
N LEU A 208 8.19 -12.47 -4.87
CA LEU A 208 9.15 -11.38 -4.96
C LEU A 208 8.92 -10.33 -3.86
N TYR A 209 7.67 -9.95 -3.62
CA TYR A 209 7.34 -9.01 -2.56
C TYR A 209 7.75 -9.55 -1.18
N ILE A 210 7.40 -10.79 -0.84
CA ILE A 210 7.78 -11.43 0.42
C ILE A 210 9.31 -11.53 0.52
N GLY A 211 9.99 -11.88 -0.58
CA GLY A 211 11.45 -11.94 -0.64
C GLY A 211 12.12 -10.60 -0.38
N ILE A 212 11.63 -9.52 -0.98
CA ILE A 212 12.13 -8.15 -0.76
C ILE A 212 11.88 -7.74 0.69
N MET A 213 10.68 -7.99 1.23
CA MET A 213 10.33 -7.68 2.62
C MET A 213 11.18 -8.49 3.60
N PHE A 214 11.41 -9.77 3.33
CA PHE A 214 12.28 -10.61 4.15
C PHE A 214 13.73 -10.11 4.15
N ALA A 215 14.29 -9.80 2.97
CA ALA A 215 15.62 -9.23 2.86
C ALA A 215 15.75 -7.89 3.60
N TYR A 216 14.76 -7.01 3.45
CA TYR A 216 14.67 -5.75 4.19
C TYR A 216 14.66 -5.99 5.71
N THR A 217 13.90 -6.98 6.18
CA THR A 217 13.80 -7.33 7.60
C THR A 217 15.12 -7.84 8.16
N MET A 218 15.81 -8.69 7.41
CA MET A 218 17.13 -9.20 7.84
C MET A 218 18.12 -8.06 8.06
N VAL A 219 18.01 -7.01 7.25
CA VAL A 219 18.79 -5.79 7.44
C VAL A 219 18.31 -5.05 8.70
N MET A 220 16.99 -4.85 8.87
CA MET A 220 16.40 -4.09 9.97
C MET A 220 16.52 -4.77 11.34
N LYS A 221 16.56 -6.11 11.41
CA LYS A 221 16.77 -6.86 12.67
C LYS A 221 18.01 -6.38 13.42
N LYS A 222 19.05 -6.01 12.70
CA LYS A 222 20.29 -5.54 13.29
C LYS A 222 20.19 -4.13 13.89
N PHE A 223 19.10 -3.39 13.57
CA PHE A 223 18.81 -2.08 14.17
C PHE A 223 17.93 -2.16 15.40
N GLY A 224 17.08 -3.18 15.51
CA GLY A 224 16.10 -3.32 16.58
C GLY A 224 16.67 -3.66 17.97
N ASN A 225 17.97 -3.98 18.05
CA ASN A 225 18.65 -4.24 19.32
C ASN A 225 19.23 -2.96 19.95
N ALA A 226 18.62 -1.81 19.66
CA ALA A 226 18.98 -0.55 20.30
C ALA A 226 18.48 -0.57 21.75
N SER A 227 19.39 -0.64 22.70
CA SER A 227 19.10 -0.46 24.12
C SER A 227 19.18 1.03 24.43
N GLY A 228 18.22 1.55 25.23
CA GLY A 228 18.38 2.87 25.86
C GLY A 228 19.24 2.73 27.13
N ASP A 229 19.95 3.78 27.50
CA ASP A 229 20.55 3.89 28.82
C ASP A 229 19.47 4.27 29.88
N GLU A 230 19.87 4.30 31.16
CA GLU A 230 18.98 4.68 32.27
C GLU A 230 18.44 6.12 32.14
N GLU A 231 19.06 6.96 31.30
CA GLU A 231 18.64 8.33 30.99
C GLU A 231 17.76 8.43 29.76
N GLY A 232 17.40 7.30 29.10
CA GLY A 232 16.57 7.26 27.90
C GLY A 232 17.32 7.66 26.61
N ASN A 233 18.66 7.81 26.65
CA ASN A 233 19.46 8.06 25.47
C ASN A 233 19.74 6.76 24.72
N LEU A 234 19.78 6.83 23.41
CA LEU A 234 20.04 5.68 22.55
C LEU A 234 21.51 5.27 22.63
N VAL A 235 21.78 4.10 23.19
CA VAL A 235 23.13 3.53 23.24
C VAL A 235 23.51 3.00 21.86
N VAL A 236 24.48 3.65 21.24
CA VAL A 236 25.02 3.20 19.96
C VAL A 236 25.91 1.97 20.20
N THR A 237 25.45 0.82 19.74
CA THR A 237 26.23 -0.41 19.80
C THR A 237 27.07 -0.57 18.51
N ASP A 238 28.22 -1.23 18.64
CA ASP A 238 29.06 -1.59 17.47
C ASP A 238 28.29 -2.40 16.41
N GLU A 239 27.31 -3.20 16.83
CA GLU A 239 26.44 -3.95 15.94
C GLU A 239 25.52 -3.05 15.11
N MET A 240 25.01 -1.97 15.69
CA MET A 240 24.22 -0.97 14.96
C MET A 240 25.08 -0.27 13.89
N ILE A 241 26.27 0.19 14.25
CA ILE A 241 27.20 0.83 13.32
C ILE A 241 27.53 -0.13 12.17
N LYS A 242 27.91 -1.39 12.47
CA LYS A 242 28.17 -2.41 11.45
C LYS A 242 26.97 -2.65 10.53
N SER A 243 25.76 -2.59 11.06
CA SER A 243 24.52 -2.82 10.30
C SER A 243 24.20 -1.65 9.37
N ILE A 244 24.40 -0.41 9.82
CA ILE A 244 24.27 0.78 8.99
C ILE A 244 25.26 0.74 7.85
N LEU A 245 26.53 0.46 8.14
CA LEU A 245 27.57 0.34 7.15
C LEU A 245 27.30 -0.79 6.14
N LEU A 246 26.80 -1.95 6.60
CA LEU A 246 26.42 -3.05 5.72
C LEU A 246 25.28 -2.66 4.79
N THR A 247 24.22 -2.06 5.33
CA THR A 247 23.06 -1.62 4.54
C THR A 247 23.46 -0.56 3.53
N SER A 248 24.26 0.41 3.96
CA SER A 248 24.80 1.46 3.12
C SER A 248 25.68 0.88 1.98
N ARG A 249 26.43 -0.19 2.23
CA ARG A 249 27.21 -0.90 1.21
C ARG A 249 26.34 -1.70 0.24
N ILE A 250 25.24 -2.31 0.68
CA ILE A 250 24.28 -3.00 -0.19
C ILE A 250 23.65 -2.02 -1.17
N PHE A 251 23.22 -0.87 -0.66
CA PHE A 251 22.67 0.22 -1.48
C PHE A 251 23.77 1.24 -1.83
N PHE A 252 24.85 0.78 -2.42
CA PHE A 252 26.07 1.55 -2.69
C PHE A 252 25.83 2.88 -3.42
N PHE A 253 24.84 2.93 -4.29
CA PHE A 253 24.48 4.14 -5.02
C PHE A 253 23.89 5.23 -4.10
N ASN A 254 23.07 4.88 -3.10
CA ASN A 254 22.59 5.82 -2.10
C ASN A 254 23.71 6.28 -1.16
N ARG A 255 24.66 5.37 -0.88
CA ARG A 255 25.86 5.70 -0.12
C ARG A 255 26.69 6.78 -0.82
N TRP A 256 26.95 6.63 -2.12
CA TRP A 256 27.67 7.65 -2.90
C TRP A 256 26.94 9.00 -2.84
N LEU A 257 25.62 9.03 -3.02
CA LEU A 257 24.84 10.24 -2.90
C LEU A 257 24.96 10.86 -1.49
N ALA A 258 24.79 10.08 -0.45
CA ALA A 258 24.84 10.53 0.94
C ALA A 258 26.25 11.03 1.33
N LEU A 259 27.31 10.30 0.96
CA LEU A 259 28.69 10.72 1.20
C LEU A 259 29.05 12.01 0.45
N SER A 260 28.52 12.18 -0.77
CA SER A 260 28.72 13.44 -1.51
C SER A 260 28.00 14.62 -0.87
N MET A 261 26.82 14.40 -0.33
CA MET A 261 26.01 15.43 0.33
C MET A 261 26.59 15.80 1.70
N CYS A 262 26.87 14.81 2.56
CA CYS A 262 27.33 15.05 3.92
C CYS A 262 28.83 15.35 4.01
N GLY A 263 29.65 14.78 3.13
CA GLY A 263 31.11 14.91 3.14
C GLY A 263 31.70 15.82 2.06
N ALA A 264 30.84 16.47 1.24
CA ALA A 264 31.23 17.32 0.10
C ALA A 264 32.22 16.66 -0.89
N LYS A 265 32.14 15.33 -1.07
CA LYS A 265 33.01 14.56 -1.95
C LYS A 265 32.48 14.55 -3.38
N ALA A 266 33.05 15.35 -4.26
CA ALA A 266 32.62 15.47 -5.66
C ALA A 266 32.77 14.16 -6.44
N LEU A 267 33.72 13.30 -6.09
CA LEU A 267 33.95 12.02 -6.75
C LEU A 267 32.77 11.04 -6.53
N ASP A 268 32.22 10.99 -5.32
CA ASP A 268 31.08 10.14 -5.01
C ASP A 268 29.81 10.60 -5.77
N LEU A 269 29.64 11.91 -5.94
CA LEU A 269 28.56 12.46 -6.76
C LEU A 269 28.72 12.04 -8.23
N LEU A 270 29.94 12.06 -8.75
CA LEU A 270 30.22 11.61 -10.12
C LEU A 270 29.84 10.13 -10.29
N PHE A 271 30.23 9.25 -9.35
CA PHE A 271 29.87 7.85 -9.40
C PHE A 271 28.35 7.64 -9.35
N TYR A 272 27.62 8.39 -8.53
CA TYR A 272 26.16 8.33 -8.49
C TYR A 272 25.52 8.74 -9.82
N VAL A 273 25.98 9.83 -10.42
CA VAL A 273 25.46 10.32 -11.72
C VAL A 273 25.76 9.32 -12.85
N LEU A 274 26.97 8.75 -12.88
CA LEU A 274 27.34 7.71 -13.85
C LEU A 274 26.48 6.45 -13.68
N PHE A 275 26.24 6.02 -12.44
CA PHE A 275 25.35 4.89 -12.15
C PHE A 275 23.92 5.16 -12.63
N LEU A 276 23.39 6.35 -12.34
CA LEU A 276 22.04 6.74 -12.78
C LEU A 276 21.95 6.77 -14.32
N ALA A 277 22.93 7.35 -14.99
CA ALA A 277 23.00 7.38 -16.45
C ALA A 277 23.09 5.96 -17.04
N ALA A 278 23.89 5.07 -16.45
CA ALA A 278 23.99 3.68 -16.86
C ALA A 278 22.64 2.95 -16.70
N MET A 279 21.96 3.12 -15.57
CA MET A 279 20.63 2.53 -15.31
C MET A 279 19.58 3.01 -16.31
N VAL A 280 19.53 4.31 -16.60
CA VAL A 280 18.65 4.87 -17.63
C VAL A 280 18.98 4.29 -19.00
N GLY A 281 20.28 4.17 -19.34
CA GLY A 281 20.75 3.58 -20.60
C GLY A 281 20.34 2.10 -20.74
N VAL A 282 20.55 1.29 -19.71
CA VAL A 282 20.13 -0.12 -19.70
C VAL A 282 18.60 -0.21 -19.86
N CYS A 283 17.84 0.57 -19.10
CA CYS A 283 16.38 0.61 -19.24
C CYS A 283 15.95 1.04 -20.65
N TYR A 284 16.61 2.02 -21.25
CA TYR A 284 16.31 2.44 -22.62
C TYR A 284 16.49 1.30 -23.62
N LEU A 285 17.64 0.62 -23.59
CA LEU A 285 17.97 -0.45 -24.52
C LEU A 285 17.08 -1.69 -24.35
N VAL A 286 16.94 -2.15 -23.11
CA VAL A 286 16.21 -3.39 -22.81
C VAL A 286 14.71 -3.18 -22.90
N SER A 287 14.21 -2.11 -22.27
CA SER A 287 12.77 -1.89 -22.14
C SER A 287 12.13 -1.45 -23.45
N SER A 288 12.82 -0.64 -24.27
CA SER A 288 12.28 -0.21 -25.58
C SER A 288 12.06 -1.42 -26.49
N THR A 289 12.99 -2.36 -26.50
CA THR A 289 12.92 -3.59 -27.31
C THR A 289 11.81 -4.52 -26.79
N PHE A 290 11.74 -4.71 -25.46
CA PHE A 290 10.74 -5.56 -24.84
C PHE A 290 9.32 -4.97 -24.99
N PHE A 291 9.19 -3.66 -24.78
CA PHE A 291 7.92 -2.94 -24.95
C PHE A 291 7.41 -3.00 -26.39
N LYS A 292 8.30 -2.80 -27.38
CA LYS A 292 7.97 -2.93 -28.82
C LYS A 292 7.43 -4.32 -29.15
N LYS A 293 8.09 -5.37 -28.67
CA LYS A 293 7.63 -6.77 -28.85
C LYS A 293 6.30 -7.03 -28.16
N ASN A 294 6.09 -6.46 -26.98
CA ASN A 294 4.86 -6.63 -26.23
C ASN A 294 3.67 -5.90 -26.86
N ALA A 295 3.89 -4.68 -27.34
CA ALA A 295 2.89 -3.88 -28.06
C ALA A 295 2.49 -4.57 -29.37
N LYS A 296 3.45 -5.12 -30.13
CA LYS A 296 3.18 -5.88 -31.36
C LYS A 296 2.32 -7.12 -31.06
N ASN A 297 2.67 -7.90 -30.04
CA ASN A 297 1.89 -9.07 -29.65
C ASN A 297 0.47 -8.71 -29.16
N ALA A 298 0.28 -7.54 -28.55
CA ALA A 298 -1.04 -7.07 -28.15
C ALA A 298 -1.93 -6.77 -29.37
N LEU A 299 -1.37 -6.17 -30.41
CA LEU A 299 -2.06 -5.90 -31.66
C LEU A 299 -2.41 -7.21 -32.43
N GLU A 300 -1.47 -8.16 -32.48
CA GLU A 300 -1.70 -9.45 -33.14
C GLU A 300 -2.78 -10.27 -32.43
N ASN A 301 -2.81 -10.29 -31.09
CA ASN A 301 -3.82 -10.98 -30.32
C ASN A 301 -5.22 -10.33 -30.40
N SER A 302 -5.30 -9.01 -30.67
CA SER A 302 -6.57 -8.30 -30.91
C SER A 302 -7.17 -8.65 -32.27
N GLY A 303 -6.32 -8.99 -33.26
CA GLY A 303 -6.74 -9.40 -34.62
C GLY A 303 -7.20 -10.86 -34.70
N GLU A 304 -6.65 -11.73 -33.86
CA GLU A 304 -7.16 -13.08 -33.66
C GLU A 304 -8.33 -13.02 -32.67
N GLY A 305 -9.50 -12.63 -33.16
CA GLY A 305 -10.77 -12.73 -32.44
C GLY A 305 -10.86 -14.10 -31.83
N GLY A 306 -10.90 -14.15 -30.50
CA GLY A 306 -10.69 -15.27 -29.62
C GLY A 306 -10.92 -16.61 -30.25
N LYS A 307 -9.95 -17.52 -30.15
CA LYS A 307 -10.21 -18.94 -30.35
C LYS A 307 -11.47 -19.26 -29.58
N LYS A 308 -12.59 -19.30 -30.30
CA LYS A 308 -13.84 -19.87 -29.81
C LYS A 308 -13.47 -21.27 -29.35
N THR A 309 -13.20 -21.43 -28.08
CA THR A 309 -13.37 -22.70 -27.44
C THR A 309 -14.85 -22.97 -27.60
N SER A 310 -15.20 -23.67 -28.68
CA SER A 310 -16.50 -24.36 -28.83
C SER A 310 -16.53 -25.49 -27.82
N ALA A 311 -16.30 -25.19 -26.56
CA ALA A 311 -16.80 -26.01 -25.50
C ALA A 311 -18.32 -25.80 -25.57
N ALA A 312 -19.06 -26.83 -25.90
CA ALA A 312 -20.50 -26.84 -25.75
C ALA A 312 -20.79 -26.22 -24.38
N ILE A 313 -21.46 -25.07 -24.39
CA ILE A 313 -21.87 -24.40 -23.15
C ILE A 313 -22.96 -25.31 -22.61
N VAL A 314 -22.59 -26.27 -21.78
CA VAL A 314 -23.52 -27.03 -20.97
C VAL A 314 -24.09 -26.03 -19.99
N LEU A 315 -25.26 -25.53 -20.27
CA LEU A 315 -26.04 -24.64 -19.39
C LEU A 315 -26.63 -25.53 -18.27
N GLU A 316 -25.79 -25.90 -17.31
CA GLU A 316 -26.33 -26.42 -16.05
C GLU A 316 -26.97 -25.24 -15.30
N PRO A 317 -28.19 -25.42 -14.76
CA PRO A 317 -28.83 -24.37 -13.96
C PRO A 317 -28.04 -24.17 -12.66
N GLU A 318 -27.09 -23.24 -12.68
CA GLU A 318 -26.31 -22.86 -11.51
C GLU A 318 -27.11 -21.83 -10.68
N ASN A 319 -27.04 -21.92 -9.36
CA ASN A 319 -27.67 -20.92 -8.49
C ASN A 319 -27.11 -19.53 -8.83
N VAL A 320 -28.02 -18.56 -9.13
CA VAL A 320 -27.69 -17.22 -9.59
C VAL A 320 -26.64 -16.53 -8.68
N LYS A 321 -26.81 -16.63 -7.35
CA LYS A 321 -25.86 -16.06 -6.39
C LYS A 321 -24.48 -16.67 -6.51
N LYS A 322 -24.39 -17.99 -6.65
CA LYS A 322 -23.11 -18.70 -6.82
C LYS A 322 -22.42 -18.33 -8.13
N ALA A 323 -23.20 -18.23 -9.21
CA ALA A 323 -22.69 -17.79 -10.52
C ALA A 323 -22.16 -16.33 -10.46
N LEU A 324 -22.86 -15.44 -9.77
CA LEU A 324 -22.44 -14.06 -9.56
C LEU A 324 -21.15 -13.99 -8.73
N ILE A 325 -21.03 -14.70 -7.61
CA ILE A 325 -19.80 -14.76 -6.80
C ILE A 325 -18.61 -15.27 -7.62
N LYS A 326 -18.81 -16.32 -8.42
CA LYS A 326 -17.80 -16.89 -9.31
C LYS A 326 -17.37 -15.89 -10.40
N ARG A 327 -18.31 -15.09 -10.93
CA ARG A 327 -18.01 -14.00 -11.87
C ARG A 327 -17.17 -12.93 -11.20
N GLU A 328 -17.54 -12.48 -10.00
CA GLU A 328 -16.80 -11.49 -9.23
C GLU A 328 -15.38 -11.96 -8.91
N TRP A 329 -15.22 -13.23 -8.51
CA TRP A 329 -13.91 -13.83 -8.29
C TRP A 329 -13.05 -13.82 -9.56
N LYS A 330 -13.60 -14.24 -10.70
CA LYS A 330 -12.88 -14.23 -11.97
C LYS A 330 -12.48 -12.81 -12.39
N MET A 331 -13.32 -11.83 -12.12
CA MET A 331 -13.06 -10.43 -12.44
C MET A 331 -11.97 -9.85 -11.53
N LEU A 332 -11.99 -10.17 -10.24
CA LEU A 332 -10.96 -9.76 -9.28
C LEU A 332 -9.60 -10.33 -9.65
N VAL A 333 -9.52 -11.63 -9.90
CA VAL A 333 -8.26 -12.34 -10.19
C VAL A 333 -7.80 -12.13 -11.64
N GLY A 334 -8.72 -11.81 -12.55
CA GLY A 334 -8.44 -11.55 -13.97
C GLY A 334 -7.49 -10.36 -14.19
N GLU A 335 -7.61 -9.34 -13.33
CA GLU A 335 -6.77 -8.16 -13.39
C GLU A 335 -5.69 -8.19 -12.31
N PHE A 336 -4.43 -8.17 -12.75
CA PHE A 336 -3.27 -8.28 -11.87
C PHE A 336 -3.26 -7.24 -10.74
N ASN A 337 -3.62 -5.99 -11.03
CA ASN A 337 -3.61 -4.91 -10.04
C ASN A 337 -4.61 -5.18 -8.90
N PHE A 338 -5.84 -5.59 -9.23
CA PHE A 338 -6.86 -5.88 -8.23
C PHE A 338 -6.51 -7.12 -7.42
N ALA A 339 -6.09 -8.18 -8.10
CA ALA A 339 -5.71 -9.44 -7.48
C ALA A 339 -4.51 -9.27 -6.53
N PHE A 340 -3.48 -8.54 -6.96
CA PHE A 340 -2.28 -8.33 -6.16
C PHE A 340 -2.57 -7.51 -4.90
N ASN A 341 -3.28 -6.40 -5.02
CA ASN A 341 -3.62 -5.57 -3.86
C ASN A 341 -4.52 -6.32 -2.86
N THR A 342 -5.49 -7.11 -3.34
CA THR A 342 -6.34 -7.93 -2.47
C THR A 342 -5.56 -9.07 -1.80
N LEU A 343 -4.66 -9.74 -2.53
CA LEU A 343 -3.79 -10.75 -1.93
C LEU A 343 -2.85 -10.13 -0.89
N LEU A 344 -2.32 -8.95 -1.21
CA LEU A 344 -1.45 -8.20 -0.33
C LEU A 344 -2.16 -7.88 0.99
N SER A 345 -3.42 -7.41 0.95
CA SER A 345 -4.18 -7.10 2.17
C SER A 345 -4.34 -8.32 3.09
N VAL A 346 -4.50 -9.52 2.54
CA VAL A 346 -4.60 -10.77 3.31
C VAL A 346 -3.27 -11.21 3.91
N ILE A 347 -2.16 -11.08 3.15
CA ILE A 347 -0.83 -11.56 3.57
C ILE A 347 -0.09 -10.53 4.44
N MET A 348 -0.39 -9.24 4.31
CA MET A 348 0.31 -8.17 5.02
C MET A 348 0.34 -8.33 6.55
N PRO A 349 -0.73 -8.75 7.25
CA PRO A 349 -0.63 -8.98 8.69
C PRO A 349 0.48 -9.98 9.05
N PHE A 350 0.61 -11.07 8.30
CA PHE A 350 1.67 -12.05 8.50
C PHE A 350 3.06 -11.44 8.30
N VAL A 351 3.23 -10.67 7.23
CA VAL A 351 4.51 -10.01 6.93
C VAL A 351 4.85 -8.97 7.99
N LEU A 352 3.92 -8.09 8.34
CA LEU A 352 4.16 -7.00 9.30
C LEU A 352 4.43 -7.52 10.71
N LEU A 353 3.64 -8.48 11.20
CA LEU A 353 3.86 -9.06 12.53
C LEU A 353 5.16 -9.88 12.59
N GLY A 354 5.49 -10.59 11.51
CA GLY A 354 6.78 -11.26 11.38
C GLY A 354 7.96 -10.28 11.37
N LEU A 355 7.82 -9.17 10.64
CA LEU A 355 8.80 -8.09 10.61
C LEU A 355 9.02 -7.51 12.02
N MET A 356 7.95 -7.22 12.72
CA MET A 356 7.98 -6.66 14.07
C MET A 356 8.74 -7.55 15.05
N THR A 357 8.53 -8.87 14.97
CA THR A 357 9.22 -9.84 15.83
C THR A 357 10.70 -9.93 15.46
N ILE A 358 11.03 -9.99 14.17
CA ILE A 358 12.40 -10.12 13.69
C ILE A 358 13.24 -8.87 14.00
N THR A 359 12.63 -7.69 13.97
CA THR A 359 13.31 -6.42 14.29
C THR A 359 13.48 -6.19 15.80
N GLY A 360 12.89 -7.02 16.64
CA GLY A 360 12.89 -6.81 18.10
C GLY A 360 11.90 -5.71 18.56
N ALA A 361 11.15 -5.11 17.63
CA ALA A 361 10.17 -4.07 17.95
C ALA A 361 9.06 -4.58 18.88
N SER A 362 8.81 -5.89 18.90
CA SER A 362 7.92 -6.54 19.87
C SER A 362 8.42 -6.44 21.31
N GLY A 363 9.73 -6.50 21.54
CA GLY A 363 10.33 -6.39 22.88
C GLY A 363 10.33 -4.95 23.41
N GLY A 364 10.52 -3.94 22.55
CA GLY A 364 10.40 -2.53 22.94
C GLY A 364 8.97 -2.07 23.23
N MET A 365 7.97 -2.86 22.82
CA MET A 365 6.55 -2.55 23.03
C MET A 365 6.02 -3.07 24.36
N SER A 366 6.62 -4.10 24.94
CA SER A 366 6.34 -4.54 26.33
C SER A 366 6.73 -3.47 27.35
N GLY A 367 7.66 -2.57 27.00
CA GLY A 367 8.02 -1.41 27.83
C GLY A 367 7.08 -0.20 27.70
N ILE A 368 6.16 -0.17 26.71
CA ILE A 368 5.22 0.94 26.58
C ILE A 368 4.10 0.81 27.61
N GLY A 369 4.10 1.71 28.61
CA GLY A 369 3.11 1.72 29.70
C GLY A 369 3.65 1.15 31.02
N GLN A 370 4.93 0.79 31.10
CA GLN A 370 5.59 0.48 32.35
C GLN A 370 5.97 1.80 33.05
N GLU A 371 5.45 2.00 34.27
CA GLU A 371 6.10 2.89 35.23
C GLU A 371 7.42 2.22 35.63
N GLU A 372 8.48 3.01 35.82
CA GLU A 372 9.81 2.51 36.18
C GLU A 372 9.72 1.47 37.31
N GLY A 373 10.07 0.21 37.00
CA GLY A 373 10.14 -0.89 37.98
C GLY A 373 8.94 -1.85 38.08
N GLN A 374 7.93 -1.74 37.22
CA GLN A 374 6.79 -2.67 37.21
C GLN A 374 6.83 -3.61 36.00
N GLU A 375 7.20 -4.87 36.18
CA GLU A 375 7.06 -5.90 35.14
C GLU A 375 5.57 -6.22 34.92
N LEU A 376 5.14 -6.21 33.67
CA LEU A 376 3.80 -6.65 33.31
C LEU A 376 3.65 -8.16 33.56
N SER A 377 2.47 -8.59 33.96
CA SER A 377 2.17 -10.03 34.01
C SER A 377 2.22 -10.63 32.59
N GLU A 378 2.53 -11.92 32.47
CA GLU A 378 2.56 -12.62 31.18
C GLU A 378 1.23 -12.47 30.42
N GLY A 379 0.10 -12.48 31.12
CA GLY A 379 -1.22 -12.27 30.52
C GLY A 379 -1.45 -10.85 30.02
N ALA A 380 -0.94 -9.84 30.74
CA ALA A 380 -0.99 -8.44 30.30
C ALA A 380 -0.12 -8.20 29.06
N GLU A 381 1.07 -8.79 28.98
CA GLU A 381 1.92 -8.74 27.78
C GLU A 381 1.24 -9.39 26.58
N MET A 382 0.61 -10.55 26.76
CA MET A 382 -0.16 -11.22 25.71
C MET A 382 -1.33 -10.36 25.24
N MET A 383 -2.00 -9.63 26.13
CA MET A 383 -3.12 -8.77 25.79
C MET A 383 -2.68 -7.53 25.00
N VAL A 384 -1.57 -6.89 25.37
CA VAL A 384 -0.97 -5.79 24.60
C VAL A 384 -0.55 -6.29 23.21
N SER A 385 0.08 -7.46 23.15
CA SER A 385 0.43 -8.11 21.88
C SER A 385 -0.80 -8.41 21.01
N ALA A 386 -1.92 -8.79 21.62
CA ALA A 386 -3.19 -8.96 20.92
C ALA A 386 -3.74 -7.64 20.37
N GLY A 387 -3.63 -6.54 21.12
CA GLY A 387 -3.98 -5.19 20.65
C GLY A 387 -3.15 -4.79 19.42
N PHE A 388 -1.85 -5.06 19.41
CA PHE A 388 -1.00 -4.84 18.25
C PHE A 388 -1.41 -5.70 17.04
N ALA A 389 -1.68 -6.98 17.27
CA ALA A 389 -2.17 -7.84 16.19
C ALA A 389 -3.49 -7.33 15.60
N LEU A 390 -4.39 -6.81 16.45
CA LEU A 390 -5.67 -6.24 16.01
C LEU A 390 -5.48 -4.96 15.19
N ILE A 391 -4.64 -4.01 15.62
CA ILE A 391 -4.42 -2.78 14.84
C ILE A 391 -3.88 -3.08 13.44
N TYR A 392 -2.87 -3.95 13.34
CA TYR A 392 -2.32 -4.36 12.04
C TYR A 392 -3.31 -5.17 11.22
N GLY A 393 -4.03 -6.10 11.85
CA GLY A 393 -5.05 -6.91 11.20
C GLY A 393 -6.18 -6.07 10.64
N ILE A 394 -6.81 -5.22 11.45
CA ILE A 394 -7.89 -4.33 11.03
C ILE A 394 -7.41 -3.36 9.94
N PHE A 395 -6.22 -2.77 10.10
CA PHE A 395 -5.66 -1.88 9.08
C PHE A 395 -5.47 -2.59 7.74
N CYS A 396 -4.82 -3.75 7.72
CA CYS A 396 -4.52 -4.46 6.49
C CYS A 396 -5.76 -5.05 5.85
N THR A 397 -6.59 -5.76 6.62
CA THR A 397 -7.70 -6.55 6.07
C THR A 397 -8.98 -5.75 5.86
N CYS A 398 -9.21 -4.69 6.63
CA CYS A 398 -10.38 -3.83 6.51
C CYS A 398 -10.07 -2.52 5.79
N GLY A 399 -8.88 -1.95 6.04
CA GLY A 399 -8.48 -0.65 5.53
C GLY A 399 -7.98 -0.70 4.10
N ILE A 400 -7.18 -1.71 3.76
CA ILE A 400 -6.52 -1.83 2.45
C ILE A 400 -7.27 -2.81 1.52
N ASP A 401 -8.37 -3.42 1.97
CA ASP A 401 -9.11 -4.37 1.14
C ASP A 401 -9.80 -3.70 -0.05
N TYR A 402 -9.31 -4.04 -1.26
CA TYR A 402 -9.88 -3.59 -2.52
C TYR A 402 -11.06 -4.46 -2.99
N ALA A 403 -11.31 -5.63 -2.41
CA ALA A 403 -12.43 -6.47 -2.80
C ALA A 403 -13.78 -5.78 -2.55
N ALA A 404 -13.91 -5.09 -1.41
CA ALA A 404 -15.10 -4.33 -1.04
C ALA A 404 -15.07 -2.89 -1.55
N SER A 405 -13.94 -2.19 -1.34
CA SER A 405 -13.86 -0.73 -1.53
C SER A 405 -13.88 -0.27 -2.99
N ILE A 406 -13.63 -1.16 -3.96
CA ILE A 406 -13.76 -0.92 -5.40
C ILE A 406 -14.67 -1.96 -6.09
N ALA A 407 -15.61 -2.55 -5.39
CA ALA A 407 -16.43 -3.67 -5.87
C ALA A 407 -17.18 -3.35 -7.17
N PHE A 408 -17.70 -2.15 -7.33
CA PHE A 408 -18.37 -1.64 -8.53
C PHE A 408 -17.41 -0.92 -9.47
N SER A 409 -16.50 -0.12 -8.94
CA SER A 409 -15.48 0.58 -9.72
C SER A 409 -14.60 -0.39 -10.53
N ARG A 410 -14.37 -1.61 -10.02
CA ARG A 410 -13.63 -2.67 -10.70
C ARG A 410 -14.23 -3.08 -12.04
N GLU A 411 -15.54 -3.01 -12.19
CA GLU A 411 -16.23 -3.38 -13.43
C GLU A 411 -15.95 -2.37 -14.56
N GLY A 412 -15.66 -1.11 -14.22
CA GLY A 412 -15.40 -0.09 -15.22
C GLY A 412 -16.53 0.02 -16.25
N LYS A 413 -16.17 0.05 -17.53
CA LYS A 413 -17.14 0.15 -18.62
C LYS A 413 -18.08 -1.05 -18.76
N THR A 414 -17.74 -2.20 -18.15
CA THR A 414 -18.59 -3.41 -18.22
C THR A 414 -19.71 -3.41 -17.19
N PHE A 415 -19.78 -2.41 -16.31
CA PHE A 415 -20.83 -2.28 -15.31
C PHE A 415 -22.24 -2.35 -15.91
N TYR A 416 -22.43 -1.81 -17.14
CA TYR A 416 -23.73 -1.79 -17.81
C TYR A 416 -24.30 -3.19 -18.09
N ILE A 417 -23.47 -4.23 -18.14
CA ILE A 417 -23.93 -5.62 -18.31
C ILE A 417 -24.89 -5.98 -17.17
N ASN A 418 -24.67 -5.50 -15.96
CA ASN A 418 -25.56 -5.76 -14.83
C ASN A 418 -26.95 -5.13 -14.99
N LYS A 419 -27.03 -4.07 -15.80
CA LYS A 419 -28.30 -3.38 -16.10
C LYS A 419 -29.09 -4.03 -17.23
N TYR A 420 -28.39 -4.65 -18.18
CA TYR A 420 -29.03 -5.34 -19.31
C TYR A 420 -29.49 -6.75 -18.95
N LEU A 421 -28.84 -7.40 -17.98
CA LEU A 421 -29.26 -8.70 -17.50
C LEU A 421 -30.47 -8.56 -16.56
N PRO A 422 -31.45 -9.49 -16.64
CA PRO A 422 -32.60 -9.52 -15.73
C PRO A 422 -32.18 -10.01 -14.34
N LEU A 423 -31.28 -9.28 -13.69
CA LEU A 423 -30.76 -9.59 -12.36
C LEU A 423 -31.39 -8.66 -11.33
N ASN A 424 -31.73 -9.23 -10.16
CA ASN A 424 -32.13 -8.42 -9.03
C ASN A 424 -30.91 -7.60 -8.53
N PRO A 425 -30.99 -6.26 -8.41
CA PRO A 425 -29.91 -5.44 -7.88
C PRO A 425 -29.37 -5.91 -6.52
N GLU A 426 -30.24 -6.43 -5.66
CA GLU A 426 -29.84 -6.97 -4.35
C GLU A 426 -28.91 -8.18 -4.50
N ASP A 427 -29.19 -9.08 -5.42
CA ASP A 427 -28.34 -10.25 -5.65
C ASP A 427 -26.95 -9.88 -6.17
N VAL A 428 -26.86 -8.84 -6.99
CA VAL A 428 -25.56 -8.30 -7.47
C VAL A 428 -24.77 -7.67 -6.31
N ILE A 429 -25.42 -6.89 -5.46
CA ILE A 429 -24.78 -6.30 -4.29
C ILE A 429 -24.33 -7.37 -3.31
N ASP A 430 -25.21 -8.34 -3.00
CA ASP A 430 -24.93 -9.44 -2.07
C ASP A 430 -23.75 -10.30 -2.55
N ALA A 431 -23.65 -10.58 -3.85
CA ALA A 431 -22.53 -11.35 -4.40
C ALA A 431 -21.18 -10.64 -4.20
N LYS A 432 -21.15 -9.32 -4.35
CA LYS A 432 -19.93 -8.51 -4.13
C LYS A 432 -19.54 -8.47 -2.65
N VAL A 433 -20.53 -8.33 -1.76
CA VAL A 433 -20.32 -8.40 -0.31
C VAL A 433 -19.84 -9.78 0.12
N ALA A 434 -20.46 -10.85 -0.39
CA ALA A 434 -20.09 -12.22 -0.05
C ALA A 434 -18.64 -12.54 -0.44
N LEU A 435 -18.19 -12.09 -1.63
CA LEU A 435 -16.80 -12.25 -2.03
C LEU A 435 -15.84 -11.50 -1.08
N ALA A 436 -16.15 -10.25 -0.75
CA ALA A 436 -15.35 -9.46 0.17
C ALA A 436 -15.33 -10.08 1.59
N ASP A 437 -16.45 -10.59 2.07
CA ASP A 437 -16.55 -11.29 3.37
C ASP A 437 -15.67 -12.55 3.41
N LEU A 438 -15.62 -13.33 2.33
CA LEU A 438 -14.74 -14.50 2.23
C LEU A 438 -13.26 -14.12 2.31
N ILE A 439 -12.87 -13.06 1.60
CA ILE A 439 -11.49 -12.56 1.60
C ILE A 439 -11.14 -11.97 2.97
N GLY A 440 -12.04 -11.17 3.56
CA GLY A 440 -11.86 -10.59 4.87
C GLY A 440 -11.74 -11.64 5.99
N LEU A 441 -12.53 -12.73 5.90
CA LEU A 441 -12.42 -13.86 6.83
C LEU A 441 -11.06 -14.56 6.71
N ALA A 442 -10.57 -14.78 5.48
CA ALA A 442 -9.23 -15.32 5.28
C ALA A 442 -8.15 -14.41 5.90
N GLY A 443 -8.27 -13.09 5.74
CA GLY A 443 -7.38 -12.12 6.35
C GLY A 443 -7.44 -12.13 7.89
N ALA A 444 -8.62 -12.25 8.48
CA ALA A 444 -8.80 -12.37 9.93
C ALA A 444 -8.12 -13.63 10.50
N ILE A 445 -8.26 -14.77 9.80
CA ILE A 445 -7.58 -16.03 10.18
C ILE A 445 -6.06 -15.85 10.10
N VAL A 446 -5.56 -15.26 9.00
CA VAL A 446 -4.11 -14.99 8.85
C VAL A 446 -3.62 -14.08 9.97
N THR A 447 -4.36 -13.05 10.36
CA THR A 447 -4.01 -12.14 11.46
C THR A 447 -3.88 -12.88 12.78
N GLY A 448 -4.88 -13.68 13.16
CA GLY A 448 -4.85 -14.42 14.42
C GLY A 448 -3.75 -15.49 14.47
N VAL A 449 -3.55 -16.22 13.35
CA VAL A 449 -2.44 -17.20 13.23
C VAL A 449 -1.08 -16.50 13.32
N SER A 450 -0.94 -15.34 12.69
CA SER A 450 0.30 -14.55 12.75
C SER A 450 0.56 -14.03 14.17
N GLY A 451 -0.48 -13.58 14.87
CA GLY A 451 -0.39 -13.19 16.29
C GLY A 451 0.09 -14.35 17.18
N ALA A 452 -0.46 -15.56 16.96
CA ALA A 452 -0.03 -16.75 17.69
C ALA A 452 1.45 -17.09 17.44
N ILE A 453 1.89 -17.05 16.18
CA ILE A 453 3.25 -17.45 15.79
C ILE A 453 4.29 -16.41 16.22
N PHE A 454 4.04 -15.16 15.92
CA PHE A 454 5.04 -14.10 16.03
C PHE A 454 4.99 -13.35 17.37
N LEU A 455 3.80 -13.07 17.87
CA LEU A 455 3.61 -12.31 19.11
C LEU A 455 3.28 -13.19 20.30
N LYS A 456 3.24 -14.51 20.12
CA LYS A 456 2.93 -15.51 21.17
C LYS A 456 1.63 -15.18 21.93
N THR A 457 0.61 -14.70 21.22
CA THR A 457 -0.64 -14.24 21.84
C THR A 457 -1.49 -15.36 22.48
N GLY A 458 -1.07 -16.61 22.38
CA GLY A 458 -1.73 -17.75 23.00
C GLY A 458 -3.22 -17.86 22.66
N PHE A 459 -4.09 -17.97 23.67
CA PHE A 459 -5.55 -18.08 23.50
C PHE A 459 -6.19 -16.79 22.92
N HIS A 460 -5.54 -15.63 23.06
CA HIS A 460 -6.00 -14.37 22.47
C HIS A 460 -6.12 -14.44 20.94
N SER A 461 -5.41 -15.37 20.28
CA SER A 461 -5.47 -15.56 18.83
C SER A 461 -6.89 -15.82 18.33
N VAL A 462 -7.69 -16.57 19.10
CA VAL A 462 -9.10 -16.83 18.76
C VAL A 462 -9.92 -15.54 18.86
N GLY A 463 -9.71 -14.74 19.91
CA GLY A 463 -10.33 -13.43 20.07
C GLY A 463 -9.97 -12.48 18.94
N ILE A 464 -8.70 -12.45 18.51
CA ILE A 464 -8.22 -11.65 17.38
C ILE A 464 -8.96 -12.05 16.09
N ILE A 465 -9.12 -13.36 15.82
CA ILE A 465 -9.85 -13.84 14.62
C ILE A 465 -11.30 -13.36 14.66
N VAL A 466 -11.99 -13.54 15.80
CA VAL A 466 -13.42 -13.19 15.95
C VAL A 466 -13.62 -11.67 15.79
N VAL A 467 -12.85 -10.86 16.50
CA VAL A 467 -12.97 -9.39 16.46
C VAL A 467 -12.62 -8.87 15.08
N SER A 468 -11.50 -9.33 14.47
CA SER A 468 -11.12 -8.94 13.11
C SER A 468 -12.18 -9.34 12.09
N ALA A 469 -12.77 -10.54 12.19
CA ALA A 469 -13.84 -10.98 11.29
C ALA A 469 -15.09 -10.11 11.43
N LEU A 470 -15.52 -9.76 12.65
CA LEU A 470 -16.67 -8.87 12.87
C LEU A 470 -16.45 -7.48 12.27
N TYR A 471 -15.28 -6.88 12.48
CA TYR A 471 -14.94 -5.61 11.84
C TYR A 471 -14.90 -5.73 10.32
N ASN A 472 -14.31 -6.79 9.76
CA ASN A 472 -14.32 -7.04 8.32
C ASN A 472 -15.73 -7.02 7.73
N LEU A 473 -16.67 -7.72 8.36
CA LEU A 473 -18.06 -7.71 7.91
C LEU A 473 -18.64 -6.28 7.87
N GLY A 474 -18.34 -5.45 8.85
CA GLY A 474 -18.80 -4.06 8.91
C GLY A 474 -18.14 -3.17 7.86
N PHE A 475 -16.82 -3.29 7.71
CA PHE A 475 -16.03 -2.51 6.75
C PHE A 475 -16.33 -2.88 5.30
N ASN A 476 -16.58 -4.17 5.01
CA ASN A 476 -16.95 -4.61 3.67
C ASN A 476 -18.26 -3.95 3.22
N ARG A 477 -19.26 -3.90 4.09
CA ARG A 477 -20.52 -3.23 3.81
C ARG A 477 -20.35 -1.72 3.64
N LEU A 478 -19.52 -1.10 4.46
CA LEU A 478 -19.18 0.31 4.33
C LEU A 478 -18.44 0.59 3.01
N GLY A 479 -17.46 -0.24 2.65
CA GLY A 479 -16.68 -0.13 1.42
C GLY A 479 -17.56 -0.22 0.18
N VAL A 480 -18.36 -1.29 0.09
CA VAL A 480 -19.31 -1.52 -1.01
C VAL A 480 -20.31 -0.37 -1.14
N LEU A 481 -20.89 0.11 -0.02
CA LEU A 481 -21.83 1.24 -0.02
C LEU A 481 -21.18 2.55 -0.51
N ARG A 482 -19.91 2.78 -0.13
CA ARG A 482 -19.17 3.98 -0.53
C ARG A 482 -18.80 3.95 -2.02
N ASP A 483 -18.33 2.81 -2.51
CA ASP A 483 -18.03 2.63 -3.92
C ASP A 483 -19.30 2.75 -4.78
N LEU A 484 -20.39 2.10 -4.37
CA LEU A 484 -21.68 2.15 -5.05
C LEU A 484 -22.25 3.57 -5.15
N LYS A 485 -22.06 4.38 -4.11
CA LYS A 485 -22.50 5.80 -4.12
C LYS A 485 -21.84 6.63 -5.21
N LYS A 486 -20.59 6.34 -5.56
CA LYS A 486 -19.81 7.09 -6.57
C LYS A 486 -18.73 6.22 -7.21
N PRO A 487 -19.13 5.23 -8.02
CA PRO A 487 -18.17 4.33 -8.65
C PRO A 487 -17.34 5.08 -9.70
N SER A 488 -16.09 4.66 -9.85
CA SER A 488 -15.19 5.16 -10.89
C SER A 488 -15.25 4.20 -12.07
N LEU A 489 -16.13 4.44 -13.04
CA LEU A 489 -16.36 3.52 -14.17
C LEU A 489 -15.56 3.88 -15.44
N GLY A 490 -15.07 5.12 -15.55
CA GLY A 490 -14.42 5.64 -16.75
C GLY A 490 -12.89 5.45 -16.80
N TRP A 491 -12.34 4.49 -16.04
CA TRP A 491 -10.89 4.26 -16.05
C TRP A 491 -10.44 3.52 -17.33
N THR A 492 -9.23 3.83 -17.77
CA THR A 492 -8.57 3.16 -18.90
C THR A 492 -7.48 2.19 -18.44
N ASN A 493 -7.05 2.36 -17.18
CA ASN A 493 -6.06 1.51 -16.53
C ASN A 493 -6.59 1.06 -15.16
N PRO A 494 -6.50 -0.23 -14.80
CA PRO A 494 -6.92 -0.74 -13.49
C PRO A 494 -6.34 0.00 -12.28
N ALA A 495 -5.11 0.51 -12.38
CA ALA A 495 -4.50 1.32 -11.33
C ALA A 495 -5.23 2.65 -11.08
N GLU A 496 -5.98 3.16 -12.05
CA GLU A 496 -6.78 4.37 -11.88
C GLU A 496 -8.02 4.13 -11.01
N ALA A 497 -8.63 2.95 -11.10
CA ALA A 497 -9.76 2.59 -10.26
C ALA A 497 -9.39 2.61 -8.78
N THR A 498 -8.15 2.25 -8.45
CA THR A 498 -7.64 2.22 -7.07
C THR A 498 -7.08 3.58 -6.62
N LYS A 499 -6.19 4.20 -7.41
CA LYS A 499 -5.45 5.41 -7.00
C LYS A 499 -6.24 6.71 -7.17
N LYS A 500 -7.13 6.81 -8.18
CA LYS A 500 -7.92 8.02 -8.42
C LYS A 500 -9.21 8.09 -7.62
N ASN A 501 -9.68 6.97 -7.12
CA ASN A 501 -10.89 6.94 -6.33
C ASN A 501 -10.54 7.15 -4.86
N PHE A 502 -10.84 8.34 -4.34
CA PHE A 502 -10.58 8.65 -2.93
C PHE A 502 -11.53 7.92 -1.95
N TYR A 503 -12.68 7.45 -2.43
CA TYR A 503 -13.66 6.76 -1.58
C TYR A 503 -13.17 5.44 -0.98
N PRO A 504 -12.33 4.63 -1.66
CA PRO A 504 -11.70 3.46 -1.05
C PRO A 504 -10.80 3.76 0.16
N MET A 505 -10.27 4.98 0.24
CA MET A 505 -9.43 5.38 1.38
C MET A 505 -10.25 5.64 2.67
N VAL A 506 -11.54 5.89 2.55
CA VAL A 506 -12.39 6.17 3.73
C VAL A 506 -12.42 5.00 4.72
N PRO A 507 -12.65 3.74 4.31
CA PRO A 507 -12.55 2.60 5.21
C PRO A 507 -11.18 2.51 5.90
N MET A 508 -10.09 2.82 5.20
CA MET A 508 -8.73 2.79 5.73
C MET A 508 -8.56 3.72 6.94
N PHE A 509 -9.08 4.96 6.87
CA PHE A 509 -8.97 5.88 8.00
C PHE A 509 -9.82 5.45 9.20
N TYR A 510 -11.02 4.94 8.94
CA TYR A 510 -11.83 4.37 10.02
C TYR A 510 -11.16 3.13 10.63
N ALA A 511 -10.51 2.29 9.82
CA ALA A 511 -9.80 1.11 10.28
C ALA A 511 -8.61 1.48 11.19
N ILE A 512 -7.83 2.52 10.84
CA ILE A 512 -6.77 3.05 11.70
C ILE A 512 -7.34 3.53 13.03
N GLY A 513 -8.40 4.35 12.99
CA GLY A 513 -9.05 4.88 14.20
C GLY A 513 -9.56 3.77 15.12
N VAL A 514 -10.23 2.77 14.56
CA VAL A 514 -10.70 1.60 15.32
C VAL A 514 -9.52 0.81 15.89
N GLY A 515 -8.49 0.52 15.09
CA GLY A 515 -7.32 -0.20 15.55
C GLY A 515 -6.60 0.50 16.71
N VAL A 516 -6.47 1.84 16.65
CA VAL A 516 -5.90 2.63 17.74
C VAL A 516 -6.76 2.56 19.01
N VAL A 517 -8.09 2.61 18.88
CA VAL A 517 -8.99 2.46 20.03
C VAL A 517 -8.87 1.08 20.67
N GLU A 518 -8.79 0.01 19.86
CA GLU A 518 -8.57 -1.36 20.34
C GLU A 518 -7.21 -1.48 21.07
N MET A 519 -6.17 -0.86 20.55
CA MET A 519 -4.86 -0.83 21.17
C MET A 519 -4.88 -0.11 22.53
N ILE A 520 -5.49 1.09 22.59
CA ILE A 520 -5.63 1.86 23.83
C ILE A 520 -6.44 1.05 24.85
N ALA A 521 -7.51 0.37 24.42
CA ALA A 521 -8.32 -0.47 25.30
C ALA A 521 -7.49 -1.64 25.86
N ALA A 522 -6.67 -2.31 25.03
CA ALA A 522 -5.77 -3.37 25.48
C ALA A 522 -4.80 -2.85 26.55
N MET A 523 -4.17 -1.69 26.31
CA MET A 523 -3.22 -1.08 27.26
C MET A 523 -3.90 -0.64 28.56
N ALA A 524 -5.07 -0.01 28.48
CA ALA A 524 -5.78 0.49 29.67
C ALA A 524 -6.20 -0.63 30.64
N LEU A 525 -6.40 -1.84 30.13
CA LEU A 525 -6.85 -2.97 30.93
C LEU A 525 -5.67 -3.77 31.58
N THR A 526 -4.42 -3.47 31.24
CA THR A 526 -3.24 -4.14 31.84
C THR A 526 -3.10 -3.87 33.34
N GLY A 527 -3.68 -2.79 33.85
CA GLY A 527 -3.69 -2.46 35.28
C GLY A 527 -4.66 -3.28 36.15
N LEU A 528 -5.44 -4.18 35.56
CA LEU A 528 -6.39 -5.01 36.31
C LEU A 528 -5.64 -6.17 36.97
N LYS A 529 -6.02 -6.48 38.23
CA LYS A 529 -5.40 -7.55 39.03
C LYS A 529 -5.56 -8.97 38.46
N SER A 530 -6.50 -9.18 37.55
CA SER A 530 -6.79 -10.49 36.95
C SER A 530 -6.70 -10.41 35.45
N ASP A 531 -5.71 -11.04 34.85
CA ASP A 531 -5.49 -11.10 33.40
C ASP A 531 -6.69 -11.73 32.67
N ALA A 532 -7.30 -12.76 33.26
CA ALA A 532 -8.47 -13.41 32.69
C ALA A 532 -9.68 -12.44 32.62
N LEU A 533 -9.88 -11.65 33.69
CA LEU A 533 -10.96 -10.64 33.72
C LEU A 533 -10.68 -9.52 32.72
N ALA A 534 -9.43 -9.06 32.62
CA ALA A 534 -9.01 -8.05 31.65
C ALA A 534 -9.27 -8.52 30.21
N ALA A 535 -8.90 -9.76 29.88
CA ALA A 535 -9.14 -10.35 28.57
C ALA A 535 -10.64 -10.45 28.24
N VAL A 536 -11.47 -10.91 29.20
CA VAL A 536 -12.93 -11.00 28.99
C VAL A 536 -13.53 -9.62 28.76
N ILE A 537 -13.14 -8.61 29.54
CA ILE A 537 -13.63 -7.23 29.38
C ILE A 537 -13.17 -6.68 28.02
N PHE A 538 -11.90 -6.88 27.66
CA PHE A 538 -11.36 -6.43 26.38
C PHE A 538 -12.16 -6.95 25.18
N TYR A 539 -12.35 -8.26 25.09
CA TYR A 539 -13.10 -8.84 23.97
C TYR A 539 -14.59 -8.54 24.02
N ALA A 540 -15.19 -8.45 25.21
CA ALA A 540 -16.58 -8.05 25.36
C ALA A 540 -16.81 -6.62 24.84
N VAL A 541 -15.92 -5.68 25.16
CA VAL A 541 -15.98 -4.29 24.69
C VAL A 541 -15.74 -4.24 23.18
N SER A 542 -14.72 -4.93 22.67
CA SER A 542 -14.42 -5.00 21.24
C SER A 542 -15.62 -5.53 20.43
N ILE A 543 -16.25 -6.59 20.88
CA ILE A 543 -17.46 -7.17 20.25
C ILE A 543 -18.64 -6.20 20.38
N ALA A 544 -18.82 -5.56 21.54
CA ALA A 544 -19.89 -4.58 21.76
C ALA A 544 -19.78 -3.35 20.85
N VAL A 545 -18.59 -3.02 20.35
CA VAL A 545 -18.37 -1.97 19.35
C VAL A 545 -18.51 -2.52 17.92
N ALA A 546 -17.92 -3.68 17.62
CA ALA A 546 -17.88 -4.26 16.29
C ALA A 546 -19.27 -4.68 15.78
N VAL A 547 -20.11 -5.28 16.65
CA VAL A 547 -21.46 -5.74 16.27
C VAL A 547 -22.38 -4.59 15.85
N PRO A 548 -22.59 -3.52 16.64
CA PRO A 548 -23.37 -2.38 16.21
C PRO A 548 -22.83 -1.71 14.95
N PHE A 549 -21.50 -1.57 14.83
CA PHE A 549 -20.87 -1.03 13.62
C PHE A 549 -21.25 -1.84 12.38
N THR A 550 -21.20 -3.18 12.48
CA THR A 550 -21.58 -4.09 11.39
C THR A 550 -23.06 -4.01 11.06
N LEU A 551 -23.93 -4.02 12.07
CA LEU A 551 -25.38 -3.95 11.89
C LEU A 551 -25.83 -2.61 11.27
N ILE A 552 -25.24 -1.50 11.71
CA ILE A 552 -25.53 -0.17 11.16
C ILE A 552 -25.15 -0.11 9.67
N ASN A 553 -23.97 -0.60 9.30
CA ASN A 553 -23.52 -0.60 7.90
C ASN A 553 -24.31 -1.58 7.05
N ALA A 554 -24.69 -2.74 7.58
CA ALA A 554 -25.59 -3.68 6.90
C ALA A 554 -26.98 -3.07 6.63
N LYS A 555 -27.57 -2.43 7.63
CA LYS A 555 -28.86 -1.71 7.46
C LYS A 555 -28.75 -0.59 6.42
N ARG A 556 -27.66 0.21 6.47
CA ARG A 556 -27.42 1.29 5.49
C ARG A 556 -27.27 0.75 4.07
N LEU A 557 -26.58 -0.37 3.89
CA LEU A 557 -26.40 -0.99 2.58
C LEU A 557 -27.74 -1.50 2.04
N LYS A 558 -28.53 -2.20 2.84
CA LYS A 558 -29.86 -2.67 2.45
C LYS A 558 -30.81 -1.52 2.08
N THR A 559 -30.83 -0.44 2.84
CA THR A 559 -31.79 0.67 2.61
C THR A 559 -31.39 1.59 1.45
N LYS A 560 -30.09 1.78 1.20
CA LYS A 560 -29.57 2.75 0.20
C LYS A 560 -28.87 2.10 -0.97
N GLY A 561 -28.55 0.80 -0.89
CA GLY A 561 -27.77 0.11 -1.92
C GLY A 561 -28.50 0.07 -3.26
N VAL A 562 -29.76 -0.36 -3.26
CA VAL A 562 -30.57 -0.43 -4.49
C VAL A 562 -30.76 0.96 -5.10
N GLU A 563 -31.11 1.96 -4.29
CA GLU A 563 -31.26 3.34 -4.73
C GLU A 563 -29.99 3.88 -5.41
N TYR A 564 -28.81 3.61 -4.82
CA TYR A 564 -27.55 4.06 -5.41
C TYR A 564 -27.21 3.27 -6.69
N PHE A 565 -27.51 1.98 -6.73
CA PHE A 565 -27.32 1.14 -7.91
C PHE A 565 -28.16 1.66 -9.09
N GLU A 566 -29.41 2.01 -8.87
CA GLU A 566 -30.32 2.54 -9.90
C GLU A 566 -29.88 3.92 -10.39
N ARG A 567 -29.41 4.80 -9.51
CA ARG A 567 -28.95 6.15 -9.86
C ARG A 567 -27.72 6.20 -10.76
N ILE A 568 -26.94 5.12 -10.88
CA ILE A 568 -25.73 5.11 -11.72
C ILE A 568 -26.10 5.33 -13.20
N GLU A 569 -27.30 5.00 -13.66
CA GLU A 569 -27.76 5.26 -15.03
C GLU A 569 -27.89 6.74 -15.40
N GLN A 570 -28.15 7.59 -14.43
CA GLN A 570 -28.45 9.00 -14.69
C GLN A 570 -27.19 9.88 -14.81
N SER A 571 -26.00 9.34 -14.59
CA SER A 571 -24.77 10.11 -14.47
C SER A 571 -23.72 9.86 -15.56
N VAL A 572 -24.05 9.09 -16.60
CA VAL A 572 -23.18 8.78 -17.76
C VAL A 572 -23.71 9.46 -19.07
#